data_fd55e2f4dc4cc57d433e801556e573e9
#
_entry.id   fd55e2f4dc4cc57d433e801556e573e9
#
_cell.length_a   1.000
_cell.length_b   1.000
_cell.length_c   1.000
_cell.angle_alpha   90.00
_cell.angle_beta   90.00
_cell.angle_gamma   90.00
#
_symmetry.space_group_name_H-M   'P 1'
#
loop_
_entity.id
_entity.type
_entity.pdbx_description
1 polymer ?
#
loop_
_entity_poly.entity_id
_entity_poly.type
_entity_poly.pdbx_seq_one_letter_code
_entity_poly.pdbx_strand_id
1 'polypeptide(L)'
;MTSFHIQLMMDMFVNREASAKENAMAKLDYKELNAVQQYSQHAVFKVIPGALGTERAEIIAQAQEFFADVEKAGKVTVRGIYDLTAMRDSADFMFWWHAGEFSDLQKVFGDFRRETTLGQVSEVTWVGNSLHRPAEFNKSHLPSFIMGEEPKEWISVYPFVRSYDWYTMDDEKRRRILMEHGMQARDYPDVRANTVPAFALGDYEWILAFEADELHRIVDLMYLMRYTEARHHVREEIPFHTGRRVKDVAELIAVLP
;
A
#
# COMPACT_ATOMS: atom_id res chain seq x y z
N MET A 1 31.47 26.40 24.15
CA MET A 1 30.19 26.44 23.37
C MET A 1 29.14 25.78 24.21
N THR A 2 28.17 26.54 24.66
CA THR A 2 27.20 26.11 25.67
C THR A 2 26.09 25.29 25.04
N SER A 3 25.58 24.29 25.75
CA SER A 3 24.47 23.37 25.39
C SER A 3 23.28 24.10 24.76
N PHE A 4 23.06 25.36 25.11
CA PHE A 4 22.00 26.22 24.57
C PHE A 4 22.18 26.57 23.08
N HIS A 5 23.42 26.73 22.60
CA HIS A 5 23.69 27.01 21.18
C HIS A 5 23.47 25.79 20.27
N ILE A 6 23.73 24.59 20.79
CA ILE A 6 23.50 23.34 20.05
C ILE A 6 21.99 23.07 19.92
N GLN A 7 21.24 23.31 20.99
CA GLN A 7 19.78 23.16 20.97
C GLN A 7 19.12 24.15 19.99
N LEU A 8 19.54 25.42 19.99
CA LEU A 8 19.02 26.43 19.07
C LEU A 8 19.32 26.11 17.59
N MET A 9 20.48 25.52 17.30
CA MET A 9 20.83 25.08 15.95
C MET A 9 20.03 23.84 15.51
N MET A 10 19.76 22.90 16.41
CA MET A 10 18.90 21.74 16.13
C MET A 10 17.46 22.18 15.88
N ASP A 11 16.91 23.10 16.67
CA ASP A 11 15.57 23.63 16.48
C ASP A 11 15.43 24.44 15.15
N MET A 12 16.48 25.14 14.73
CA MET A 12 16.55 25.81 13.43
C MET A 12 16.65 24.83 12.26
N PHE A 13 17.32 23.69 12.41
CA PHE A 13 17.37 22.65 11.37
C PHE A 13 16.04 21.93 11.23
N VAL A 14 15.41 21.54 12.34
CA VAL A 14 14.08 20.89 12.35
C VAL A 14 13.02 21.82 11.76
N ASN A 15 13.04 23.12 12.09
CA ASN A 15 12.11 24.10 11.51
C ASN A 15 12.39 24.37 10.01
N ARG A 16 13.64 24.27 9.54
CA ARG A 16 13.95 24.40 8.10
C ARG A 16 13.50 23.18 7.31
N GLU A 17 13.64 21.96 7.83
CA GLU A 17 13.14 20.76 7.18
C GLU A 17 11.61 20.70 7.17
N ALA A 18 10.95 21.11 8.26
CA ALA A 18 9.49 21.23 8.31
C ALA A 18 8.97 22.28 7.30
N SER A 19 9.60 23.46 7.25
CA SER A 19 9.26 24.51 6.28
C SER A 19 9.59 24.10 4.82
N ALA A 20 10.63 23.32 4.58
CA ALA A 20 10.94 22.79 3.24
C ALA A 20 9.94 21.71 2.82
N LYS A 21 9.48 20.87 3.74
CA LYS A 21 8.40 19.89 3.50
C LYS A 21 7.04 20.57 3.28
N GLU A 22 6.70 21.58 4.09
CA GLU A 22 5.50 22.41 3.88
C GLU A 22 5.55 23.17 2.54
N ASN A 23 6.69 23.72 2.14
CA ASN A 23 6.86 24.38 0.84
C ASN A 23 6.89 23.38 -0.34
N ALA A 24 7.32 22.14 -0.14
CA ALA A 24 7.23 21.08 -1.16
C ALA A 24 5.78 20.59 -1.29
N MET A 25 5.04 20.44 -0.18
CA MET A 25 3.60 20.14 -0.21
C MET A 25 2.75 21.31 -0.77
N ALA A 26 3.17 22.57 -0.60
CA ALA A 26 2.48 23.74 -1.15
C ALA A 26 2.56 23.84 -2.69
N LYS A 27 3.23 22.89 -3.35
CA LYS A 27 3.39 22.82 -4.82
C LYS A 27 2.76 21.57 -5.46
N LEU A 28 2.00 20.77 -4.70
CA LEU A 28 1.28 19.62 -5.27
C LEU A 28 0.12 20.14 -6.12
N ASP A 29 0.22 20.00 -7.44
CA ASP A 29 -0.92 20.22 -8.30
C ASP A 29 -1.87 19.03 -8.23
N TYR A 30 -2.86 19.13 -7.34
CA TYR A 30 -3.90 18.10 -7.17
C TYR A 30 -4.63 17.77 -8.47
N LYS A 31 -4.71 18.71 -9.42
CA LYS A 31 -5.34 18.48 -10.72
C LYS A 31 -4.48 17.57 -11.58
N GLU A 32 -3.18 17.80 -11.62
CA GLU A 32 -2.24 16.94 -12.33
C GLU A 32 -2.18 15.55 -11.71
N LEU A 33 -2.06 15.45 -10.37
CA LEU A 33 -2.02 14.16 -9.67
C LEU A 33 -3.31 13.35 -9.84
N ASN A 34 -4.47 14.00 -9.82
CA ASN A 34 -5.75 13.32 -10.08
C ASN A 34 -5.91 12.86 -11.55
N ALA A 35 -5.17 13.45 -12.47
CA ALA A 35 -5.20 13.06 -13.89
C ALA A 35 -4.23 11.90 -14.21
N VAL A 36 -3.34 11.54 -13.30
CA VAL A 36 -2.39 10.45 -13.51
C VAL A 36 -3.15 9.12 -13.64
N GLN A 37 -2.89 8.42 -14.76
CA GLN A 37 -3.29 7.01 -14.88
C GLN A 37 -2.24 6.14 -14.21
N GLN A 38 -2.60 5.53 -13.10
CA GLN A 38 -1.71 4.67 -12.34
C GLN A 38 -2.43 3.42 -11.85
N TYR A 39 -2.03 2.28 -12.36
CA TYR A 39 -2.46 0.98 -11.88
C TYR A 39 -1.64 0.57 -10.67
N SER A 40 -2.27 -0.11 -9.74
CA SER A 40 -1.62 -0.66 -8.54
C SER A 40 -2.01 -2.13 -8.38
N GLN A 41 -1.05 -2.94 -8.00
CA GLN A 41 -1.24 -4.36 -7.74
C GLN A 41 -0.59 -4.75 -6.43
N HIS A 42 -1.35 -5.44 -5.58
CA HIS A 42 -0.85 -6.16 -4.41
C HIS A 42 -0.87 -7.66 -4.75
N ALA A 43 0.29 -8.26 -4.85
CA ALA A 43 0.44 -9.68 -5.20
C ALA A 43 0.89 -10.46 -3.96
N VAL A 44 0.07 -11.40 -3.52
CA VAL A 44 0.27 -12.18 -2.29
C VAL A 44 0.61 -13.61 -2.63
N PHE A 45 1.63 -14.12 -1.94
CA PHE A 45 2.21 -15.43 -2.20
C PHE A 45 2.35 -16.24 -0.93
N LYS A 46 2.32 -17.57 -1.12
CA LYS A 46 2.68 -18.56 -0.11
C LYS A 46 3.78 -19.46 -0.66
N VAL A 47 4.85 -19.63 0.09
CA VAL A 47 5.94 -20.54 -0.26
C VAL A 47 5.50 -21.98 -0.09
N ILE A 48 5.85 -22.84 -1.04
CA ILE A 48 5.67 -24.28 -0.91
C ILE A 48 6.59 -24.77 0.21
N PRO A 49 6.06 -25.44 1.26
CA PRO A 49 6.85 -25.81 2.43
C PRO A 49 8.12 -26.59 2.07
N GLY A 50 9.28 -26.11 2.56
CA GLY A 50 10.58 -26.70 2.33
C GLY A 50 11.21 -26.47 0.95
N ALA A 51 10.49 -25.81 0.02
CA ALA A 51 10.99 -25.64 -1.37
C ALA A 51 12.16 -24.63 -1.46
N LEU A 52 12.30 -23.70 -0.53
CA LEU A 52 13.44 -22.77 -0.48
C LEU A 52 14.72 -23.45 0.03
N GLY A 53 14.62 -24.58 0.76
CA GLY A 53 15.78 -25.25 1.36
C GLY A 53 16.54 -24.37 2.37
N THR A 54 17.76 -24.79 2.68
CA THR A 54 18.66 -24.07 3.62
C THR A 54 19.69 -23.19 2.91
N GLU A 55 20.08 -23.55 1.68
CA GLU A 55 21.08 -22.86 0.88
C GLU A 55 20.40 -21.80 0.00
N ARG A 56 20.29 -20.57 0.51
CA ARG A 56 19.46 -19.51 -0.12
C ARG A 56 20.26 -18.46 -0.89
N ALA A 57 21.59 -18.54 -0.90
CA ALA A 57 22.43 -17.51 -1.48
C ALA A 57 22.17 -17.27 -2.98
N GLU A 58 22.01 -18.33 -3.76
CA GLU A 58 21.69 -18.22 -5.20
C GLU A 58 20.29 -17.68 -5.44
N ILE A 59 19.30 -18.11 -4.62
CA ILE A 59 17.92 -17.63 -4.70
C ILE A 59 17.85 -16.13 -4.42
N ILE A 60 18.61 -15.67 -3.40
CA ILE A 60 18.73 -14.25 -3.04
C ILE A 60 19.35 -13.47 -4.19
N ALA A 61 20.50 -13.93 -4.73
CA ALA A 61 21.19 -13.24 -5.80
C ALA A 61 20.30 -13.10 -7.06
N GLN A 62 19.63 -14.17 -7.45
CA GLN A 62 18.69 -14.16 -8.59
C GLN A 62 17.51 -13.20 -8.37
N ALA A 63 16.92 -13.22 -7.17
CA ALA A 63 15.81 -12.32 -6.87
C ALA A 63 16.26 -10.86 -6.83
N GLN A 64 17.44 -10.56 -6.28
CA GLN A 64 18.01 -9.21 -6.28
C GLN A 64 18.28 -8.70 -7.69
N GLU A 65 18.83 -9.53 -8.57
CA GLU A 65 19.03 -9.21 -9.99
C GLU A 65 17.71 -8.89 -10.67
N PHE A 66 16.68 -9.73 -10.47
CA PHE A 66 15.35 -9.49 -11.02
C PHE A 66 14.78 -8.11 -10.61
N PHE A 67 14.81 -7.78 -9.31
CA PHE A 67 14.29 -6.49 -8.83
C PHE A 67 15.15 -5.30 -9.31
N ALA A 68 16.46 -5.46 -9.44
CA ALA A 68 17.33 -4.45 -10.02
C ALA A 68 17.01 -4.18 -11.51
N ASP A 69 16.69 -5.22 -12.28
CA ASP A 69 16.28 -5.08 -13.67
C ASP A 69 14.90 -4.41 -13.80
N VAL A 70 13.95 -4.71 -12.91
CA VAL A 70 12.66 -4.01 -12.83
C VAL A 70 12.85 -2.53 -12.57
N GLU A 71 13.67 -2.16 -11.60
CA GLU A 71 13.99 -0.77 -11.27
C GLU A 71 14.68 -0.06 -12.43
N LYS A 72 15.68 -0.68 -13.04
CA LYS A 72 16.42 -0.16 -14.19
C LYS A 72 15.53 0.08 -15.41
N ALA A 73 14.54 -0.80 -15.65
CA ALA A 73 13.58 -0.64 -16.72
C ALA A 73 12.66 0.60 -16.54
N GLY A 74 12.42 1.02 -15.29
CA GLY A 74 11.70 2.24 -14.93
C GLY A 74 10.21 2.26 -15.30
N LYS A 75 9.63 1.12 -15.68
CA LYS A 75 8.22 1.02 -16.06
C LYS A 75 7.30 0.66 -14.91
N VAL A 76 7.80 -0.11 -13.96
CA VAL A 76 7.11 -0.54 -12.76
C VAL A 76 7.87 -0.04 -11.54
N THR A 77 7.16 0.59 -10.63
CA THR A 77 7.71 0.98 -9.32
C THR A 77 7.34 -0.08 -8.30
N VAL A 78 8.34 -0.64 -7.63
CA VAL A 78 8.16 -1.52 -6.47
C VAL A 78 8.02 -0.63 -5.24
N ARG A 79 6.78 -0.43 -4.77
CA ARG A 79 6.53 0.41 -3.59
C ARG A 79 6.96 -0.28 -2.30
N GLY A 80 6.81 -1.58 -2.22
CA GLY A 80 7.20 -2.30 -1.03
C GLY A 80 7.22 -3.82 -1.20
N ILE A 81 8.03 -4.45 -0.39
CA ILE A 81 8.16 -5.89 -0.20
C ILE A 81 7.79 -6.15 1.26
N TYR A 82 6.86 -7.07 1.50
CA TYR A 82 6.29 -7.27 2.83
C TYR A 82 6.34 -8.73 3.26
N ASP A 83 6.80 -8.95 4.49
CA ASP A 83 6.72 -10.21 5.21
C ASP A 83 5.33 -10.33 5.87
N LEU A 84 4.58 -11.38 5.51
CA LEU A 84 3.26 -11.71 6.03
C LEU A 84 3.28 -12.93 6.93
N THR A 85 4.44 -13.49 7.22
CA THR A 85 4.56 -14.67 8.08
C THR A 85 3.90 -14.43 9.44
N ALA A 86 3.24 -15.45 9.97
CA ALA A 86 2.45 -15.41 11.23
C ALA A 86 1.21 -14.48 11.22
N MET A 87 0.97 -13.71 10.14
CA MET A 87 -0.22 -12.85 10.03
C MET A 87 -1.41 -13.61 9.42
N ARG A 88 -1.11 -14.56 8.52
CA ARG A 88 -2.13 -15.34 7.83
C ARG A 88 -1.61 -16.73 7.48
N ASP A 89 -2.46 -17.74 7.60
CA ASP A 89 -2.13 -19.14 7.28
C ASP A 89 -1.89 -19.40 5.79
N SER A 90 -2.51 -18.60 4.93
CA SER A 90 -2.50 -18.71 3.47
C SER A 90 -1.56 -17.74 2.78
N ALA A 91 -0.67 -17.05 3.49
CA ALA A 91 0.23 -16.06 2.90
C ALA A 91 1.53 -15.94 3.69
N ASP A 92 2.64 -15.84 2.99
CA ASP A 92 3.97 -15.65 3.58
C ASP A 92 4.58 -14.31 3.19
N PHE A 93 4.31 -13.81 1.97
CA PHE A 93 4.81 -12.50 1.54
C PHE A 93 3.90 -11.81 0.53
N MET A 94 4.12 -10.49 0.35
CA MET A 94 3.40 -9.68 -0.60
C MET A 94 4.33 -8.67 -1.26
N PHE A 95 4.12 -8.45 -2.56
CA PHE A 95 4.67 -7.30 -3.29
C PHE A 95 3.58 -6.27 -3.54
N TRP A 96 3.92 -5.01 -3.35
CA TRP A 96 3.12 -3.89 -3.81
C TRP A 96 3.91 -3.12 -4.87
N TRP A 97 3.40 -3.13 -6.06
CA TRP A 97 3.94 -2.40 -7.20
C TRP A 97 2.88 -1.64 -7.98
N HIS A 98 3.32 -0.64 -8.74
CA HIS A 98 2.41 0.17 -9.54
C HIS A 98 3.07 0.61 -10.85
N ALA A 99 2.26 0.91 -11.89
CA ALA A 99 2.70 1.31 -13.22
C ALA A 99 1.64 2.15 -13.94
N GLY A 100 2.06 2.92 -14.93
CA GLY A 100 1.15 3.64 -15.82
C GLY A 100 0.32 2.72 -16.73
N GLU A 101 0.88 1.56 -17.10
CA GLU A 101 0.22 0.56 -17.94
C GLU A 101 0.09 -0.77 -17.21
N PHE A 102 -1.12 -1.36 -17.26
CA PHE A 102 -1.36 -2.65 -16.58
C PHE A 102 -0.58 -3.80 -17.21
N SER A 103 -0.29 -3.74 -18.52
CA SER A 103 0.53 -4.72 -19.22
C SER A 103 1.96 -4.83 -18.66
N ASP A 104 2.53 -3.72 -18.16
CA ASP A 104 3.84 -3.73 -17.51
C ASP A 104 3.79 -4.46 -16.16
N LEU A 105 2.70 -4.31 -15.38
CA LEU A 105 2.47 -5.10 -14.16
C LEU A 105 2.30 -6.59 -14.48
N GLN A 106 1.52 -6.93 -15.52
CA GLN A 106 1.35 -8.32 -15.94
C GLN A 106 2.68 -8.96 -16.36
N LYS A 107 3.51 -8.18 -17.08
CA LYS A 107 4.83 -8.66 -17.49
C LYS A 107 5.72 -8.95 -16.28
N VAL A 108 5.90 -7.99 -15.37
CA VAL A 108 6.75 -8.14 -14.18
C VAL A 108 6.25 -9.28 -13.29
N PHE A 109 4.94 -9.37 -13.06
CA PHE A 109 4.35 -10.47 -12.30
C PHE A 109 4.62 -11.84 -12.96
N GLY A 110 4.45 -11.92 -14.29
CA GLY A 110 4.70 -13.14 -15.04
C GLY A 110 6.18 -13.53 -15.07
N ASP A 111 7.08 -12.56 -15.26
CA ASP A 111 8.53 -12.78 -15.29
C ASP A 111 9.02 -13.22 -13.91
N PHE A 112 8.58 -12.57 -12.81
CA PHE A 112 8.89 -13.01 -11.45
C PHE A 112 8.59 -14.49 -11.25
N ARG A 113 7.41 -14.94 -11.68
CA ARG A 113 6.98 -16.34 -11.53
C ARG A 113 7.71 -17.33 -12.42
N ARG A 114 8.19 -16.90 -13.59
CA ARG A 114 8.88 -17.78 -14.54
C ARG A 114 10.39 -17.80 -14.34
N GLU A 115 10.97 -16.67 -13.99
CA GLU A 115 12.41 -16.45 -14.11
C GLU A 115 13.11 -16.47 -12.74
N THR A 116 12.35 -16.39 -11.62
CA THR A 116 12.94 -16.47 -10.29
C THR A 116 12.58 -17.77 -9.57
N THR A 117 13.55 -18.34 -8.86
CA THR A 117 13.31 -19.53 -8.01
C THR A 117 12.23 -19.22 -6.97
N LEU A 118 12.28 -18.03 -6.30
CA LEU A 118 11.25 -17.65 -5.34
C LEU A 118 9.86 -17.66 -5.96
N GLY A 119 9.71 -17.13 -7.19
CA GLY A 119 8.44 -17.12 -7.90
C GLY A 119 7.95 -18.51 -8.29
N GLN A 120 8.88 -19.43 -8.68
CA GLN A 120 8.57 -20.79 -9.08
C GLN A 120 8.14 -21.69 -7.90
N VAL A 121 8.70 -21.44 -6.71
CA VAL A 121 8.39 -22.22 -5.50
C VAL A 121 7.30 -21.57 -4.64
N SER A 122 6.61 -20.56 -5.17
CA SER A 122 5.54 -19.86 -4.47
C SER A 122 4.21 -19.96 -5.21
N GLU A 123 3.14 -20.20 -4.46
CA GLU A 123 1.78 -20.15 -4.96
C GLU A 123 1.23 -18.72 -4.84
N VAL A 124 0.50 -18.26 -5.85
CA VAL A 124 -0.26 -17.01 -5.77
C VAL A 124 -1.54 -17.27 -5.01
N THR A 125 -1.72 -16.64 -3.86
CA THR A 125 -2.90 -16.86 -3.01
C THR A 125 -3.93 -15.74 -3.13
N TRP A 126 -3.48 -14.52 -3.55
CA TRP A 126 -4.37 -13.41 -3.82
C TRP A 126 -3.70 -12.34 -4.67
N VAL A 127 -4.49 -11.65 -5.49
CA VAL A 127 -4.04 -10.48 -6.25
C VAL A 127 -5.10 -9.38 -6.18
N GLY A 128 -4.73 -8.23 -5.60
CA GLY A 128 -5.57 -7.04 -5.58
C GLY A 128 -5.11 -6.03 -6.62
N ASN A 129 -5.87 -5.88 -7.71
CA ASN A 129 -5.61 -4.91 -8.76
C ASN A 129 -6.50 -3.68 -8.60
N SER A 130 -5.95 -2.50 -8.85
CA SER A 130 -6.71 -1.25 -8.77
C SER A 130 -6.16 -0.20 -9.74
N LEU A 131 -6.96 0.83 -10.00
CA LEU A 131 -6.61 1.94 -10.89
C LEU A 131 -6.94 3.26 -10.22
N HIS A 132 -5.95 4.15 -10.08
CA HIS A 132 -6.18 5.46 -9.50
C HIS A 132 -7.26 6.25 -10.27
N ARG A 133 -8.20 6.79 -9.51
CA ARG A 133 -9.23 7.73 -9.96
C ARG A 133 -9.47 8.76 -8.87
N PRO A 134 -9.81 10.01 -9.23
CA PRO A 134 -10.14 11.05 -8.27
C PRO A 134 -11.24 10.62 -7.31
N ALA A 135 -11.09 10.97 -6.03
CA ALA A 135 -12.16 10.74 -5.06
C ALA A 135 -13.42 11.55 -5.41
N GLU A 136 -14.59 10.97 -5.17
CA GLU A 136 -15.89 11.52 -5.61
C GLU A 136 -16.16 12.91 -5.03
N PHE A 137 -15.96 13.09 -3.72
CA PHE A 137 -16.36 14.33 -3.01
C PHE A 137 -15.19 15.17 -2.51
N ASN A 138 -13.98 14.62 -2.46
CA ASN A 138 -12.79 15.32 -1.98
C ASN A 138 -11.57 15.04 -2.87
N LYS A 139 -11.37 15.87 -3.88
CA LYS A 139 -10.27 15.70 -4.85
C LYS A 139 -8.88 15.96 -4.28
N SER A 140 -8.77 16.51 -3.07
CA SER A 140 -7.49 16.61 -2.37
C SER A 140 -7.12 15.36 -1.57
N HIS A 141 -8.06 14.41 -1.45
CA HIS A 141 -7.80 13.12 -0.82
C HIS A 141 -7.18 12.15 -1.84
N LEU A 142 -5.86 12.16 -1.90
CA LEU A 142 -5.08 11.31 -2.79
C LEU A 142 -4.44 10.15 -2.02
N PRO A 143 -4.30 8.96 -2.66
CA PRO A 143 -3.49 7.88 -2.13
C PRO A 143 -2.04 8.32 -1.93
N SER A 144 -1.39 7.86 -0.86
CA SER A 144 -0.01 8.25 -0.52
C SER A 144 1.00 7.87 -1.62
N PHE A 145 0.77 6.75 -2.32
CA PHE A 145 1.65 6.35 -3.44
C PHE A 145 1.53 7.27 -4.67
N ILE A 146 0.38 7.92 -4.88
CA ILE A 146 0.20 8.94 -5.92
C ILE A 146 0.89 10.25 -5.53
N MET A 147 0.89 10.57 -4.25
CA MET A 147 1.60 11.75 -3.72
C MET A 147 3.12 11.57 -3.65
N GLY A 148 3.63 10.39 -3.97
CA GLY A 148 5.07 10.08 -3.87
C GLY A 148 5.58 10.00 -2.43
N GLU A 149 4.69 9.79 -1.46
CA GLU A 149 5.10 9.62 -0.07
C GLU A 149 5.77 8.26 0.14
N GLU A 150 6.82 8.25 0.97
CA GLU A 150 7.55 7.03 1.30
C GLU A 150 6.66 6.00 2.01
N PRO A 151 6.79 4.69 1.69
CA PRO A 151 6.02 3.66 2.38
C PRO A 151 6.42 3.55 3.85
N LYS A 152 5.46 3.10 4.67
CA LYS A 152 5.63 2.93 6.13
C LYS A 152 6.07 1.50 6.48
N GLU A 153 6.40 1.26 7.77
CA GLU A 153 6.87 -0.02 8.30
C GLU A 153 5.81 -1.14 8.18
N TRP A 154 4.55 -0.82 8.47
CA TRP A 154 3.45 -1.78 8.45
C TRP A 154 2.42 -1.42 7.41
N ILE A 155 1.83 -2.45 6.80
CA ILE A 155 0.72 -2.32 5.87
C ILE A 155 -0.42 -3.27 6.27
N SER A 156 -1.67 -2.86 6.03
CA SER A 156 -2.81 -3.75 6.00
C SER A 156 -3.62 -3.51 4.74
N VAL A 157 -3.66 -4.51 3.85
CA VAL A 157 -4.36 -4.44 2.56
C VAL A 157 -5.60 -5.30 2.61
N TYR A 158 -6.72 -4.75 2.14
CA TYR A 158 -7.94 -5.50 2.00
C TYR A 158 -8.84 -4.93 0.91
N PRO A 159 -9.66 -5.76 0.25
CA PRO A 159 -10.68 -5.30 -0.67
C PRO A 159 -11.96 -4.94 0.08
N PHE A 160 -12.83 -4.15 -0.55
CA PHE A 160 -14.20 -4.07 -0.10
C PHE A 160 -15.20 -3.86 -1.24
N VAL A 161 -16.45 -4.22 -0.98
CA VAL A 161 -17.59 -4.04 -1.87
C VAL A 161 -18.67 -3.27 -1.11
N ARG A 162 -19.21 -2.24 -1.75
CA ARG A 162 -20.29 -1.42 -1.17
C ARG A 162 -21.60 -2.18 -1.06
N SER A 163 -22.51 -1.70 -0.21
CA SER A 163 -23.90 -2.19 -0.19
C SER A 163 -24.62 -1.88 -1.50
N TYR A 164 -25.65 -2.64 -1.82
CA TYR A 164 -26.38 -2.53 -3.09
C TYR A 164 -27.02 -1.15 -3.32
N ASP A 165 -27.40 -0.45 -2.26
CA ASP A 165 -28.00 0.87 -2.29
C ASP A 165 -26.99 2.02 -2.38
N TRP A 166 -25.71 1.75 -2.15
CA TRP A 166 -24.69 2.80 -2.02
C TRP A 166 -24.63 3.74 -3.24
N TYR A 167 -24.51 3.20 -4.43
CA TYR A 167 -24.33 4.00 -5.66
C TYR A 167 -25.65 4.62 -6.18
N THR A 168 -26.79 4.16 -5.68
CA THR A 168 -28.11 4.71 -6.03
C THR A 168 -28.67 5.63 -4.94
N MET A 169 -27.95 5.76 -3.83
CA MET A 169 -28.28 6.66 -2.74
C MET A 169 -28.09 8.12 -3.18
N ASP A 170 -28.86 9.02 -2.56
CA ASP A 170 -28.72 10.46 -2.75
C ASP A 170 -27.28 10.94 -2.46
N ASP A 171 -26.75 11.82 -3.31
CA ASP A 171 -25.37 12.31 -3.26
C ASP A 171 -25.07 13.08 -1.97
N GLU A 172 -26.03 13.86 -1.44
CA GLU A 172 -25.84 14.62 -0.20
C GLU A 172 -25.71 13.67 0.99
N LYS A 173 -26.50 12.60 1.00
CA LYS A 173 -26.42 11.55 2.03
C LYS A 173 -25.06 10.83 1.96
N ARG A 174 -24.62 10.40 0.78
CA ARG A 174 -23.29 9.77 0.62
C ARG A 174 -22.16 10.68 1.07
N ARG A 175 -22.21 11.97 0.68
CA ARG A 175 -21.22 12.97 1.09
C ARG A 175 -21.16 13.11 2.60
N ARG A 176 -22.31 13.20 3.29
CA ARG A 176 -22.38 13.28 4.74
C ARG A 176 -21.75 12.07 5.42
N ILE A 177 -22.09 10.84 4.96
CA ILE A 177 -21.54 9.58 5.49
C ILE A 177 -20.02 9.56 5.34
N LEU A 178 -19.49 9.91 4.16
CA LEU A 178 -18.04 9.91 3.93
C LEU A 178 -17.32 11.04 4.69
N MET A 179 -17.98 12.17 4.87
CA MET A 179 -17.45 13.27 5.71
C MET A 179 -17.34 12.84 7.18
N GLU A 180 -18.37 12.22 7.74
CA GLU A 180 -18.36 11.66 9.10
C GLU A 180 -17.24 10.64 9.26
N HIS A 181 -17.15 9.69 8.33
CA HIS A 181 -16.10 8.68 8.28
C HIS A 181 -14.70 9.30 8.25
N GLY A 182 -14.47 10.29 7.39
CA GLY A 182 -13.19 11.00 7.30
C GLY A 182 -12.87 11.83 8.56
N MET A 183 -13.89 12.35 9.25
CA MET A 183 -13.70 13.07 10.51
C MET A 183 -13.18 12.18 11.64
N GLN A 184 -13.60 10.91 11.70
CA GLN A 184 -13.12 9.94 12.67
C GLN A 184 -11.62 9.62 12.48
N ALA A 185 -11.11 9.69 11.25
CA ALA A 185 -9.70 9.45 10.98
C ALA A 185 -8.74 10.58 11.39
N ARG A 186 -9.24 11.76 11.83
CA ARG A 186 -8.41 12.93 12.15
C ARG A 186 -7.37 12.70 13.23
N ASP A 187 -7.68 11.83 14.20
CA ASP A 187 -6.78 11.52 15.31
C ASP A 187 -5.71 10.48 14.94
N TYR A 188 -5.68 10.10 13.65
CA TYR A 188 -4.74 9.13 13.07
C TYR A 188 -3.96 9.70 11.87
N PRO A 189 -3.32 10.89 12.00
CA PRO A 189 -2.58 11.50 10.90
C PRO A 189 -1.33 10.72 10.51
N ASP A 190 -0.87 9.84 11.38
CA ASP A 190 0.24 8.91 11.20
C ASP A 190 -0.12 7.66 10.40
N VAL A 191 -1.43 7.36 10.23
CA VAL A 191 -1.91 6.26 9.39
C VAL A 191 -2.28 6.78 8.01
N ARG A 192 -1.56 6.33 6.99
CA ARG A 192 -1.85 6.66 5.59
C ARG A 192 -2.89 5.74 5.01
N ALA A 193 -3.80 6.28 4.24
CA ALA A 193 -4.83 5.52 3.56
C ALA A 193 -4.65 5.59 2.03
N ASN A 194 -4.66 4.43 1.39
CA ASN A 194 -4.64 4.30 -0.07
C ASN A 194 -5.92 3.57 -0.49
N THR A 195 -6.98 4.32 -0.77
CA THR A 195 -8.26 3.78 -1.24
C THR A 195 -8.35 3.95 -2.74
N VAL A 196 -8.38 2.85 -3.48
CA VAL A 196 -8.27 2.86 -4.94
C VAL A 196 -9.35 1.99 -5.58
N PRO A 197 -10.09 2.48 -6.61
CA PRO A 197 -11.09 1.71 -7.33
C PRO A 197 -10.50 0.47 -8.00
N ALA A 198 -11.28 -0.63 -7.97
CA ALA A 198 -10.89 -1.93 -8.52
C ALA A 198 -11.95 -2.52 -9.47
N PHE A 199 -12.94 -1.73 -9.87
CA PHE A 199 -14.04 -2.17 -10.73
C PHE A 199 -13.54 -2.84 -12.01
N ALA A 200 -14.05 -4.03 -12.30
CA ALA A 200 -13.68 -4.86 -13.45
C ALA A 200 -12.22 -5.34 -13.49
N LEU A 201 -11.42 -5.09 -12.43
CA LEU A 201 -10.05 -5.59 -12.30
C LEU A 201 -9.95 -6.84 -11.41
N GLY A 202 -11.08 -7.37 -10.97
CA GLY A 202 -11.26 -8.52 -10.12
C GLY A 202 -12.70 -8.54 -9.57
N ASP A 203 -12.90 -9.26 -8.48
CA ASP A 203 -14.23 -9.46 -7.88
C ASP A 203 -14.67 -8.31 -6.96
N TYR A 204 -13.78 -7.36 -6.70
CA TYR A 204 -14.01 -6.29 -5.74
C TYR A 204 -14.17 -4.92 -6.41
N GLU A 205 -14.76 -3.98 -5.67
CA GLU A 205 -14.96 -2.60 -6.15
C GLU A 205 -13.82 -1.68 -5.73
N TRP A 206 -13.20 -1.97 -4.61
CA TRP A 206 -12.16 -1.14 -3.99
C TRP A 206 -11.06 -1.99 -3.37
N ILE A 207 -9.82 -1.50 -3.48
CA ILE A 207 -8.69 -1.98 -2.68
C ILE A 207 -8.29 -0.85 -1.74
N LEU A 208 -8.16 -1.17 -0.46
CA LEU A 208 -7.67 -0.28 0.57
C LEU A 208 -6.36 -0.80 1.14
N ALA A 209 -5.37 0.08 1.27
CA ALA A 209 -4.12 -0.21 1.94
C ALA A 209 -3.84 0.88 2.99
N PHE A 210 -3.88 0.51 4.26
CA PHE A 210 -3.39 1.35 5.36
C PHE A 210 -1.91 1.11 5.60
N GLU A 211 -1.15 2.19 5.79
CA GLU A 211 0.27 2.15 6.14
C GLU A 211 0.52 2.94 7.43
N ALA A 212 1.29 2.40 8.35
CA ALA A 212 1.72 3.08 9.58
C ALA A 212 3.10 2.58 10.03
N ASP A 213 3.81 3.37 10.83
CA ASP A 213 5.08 2.94 11.43
C ASP A 213 4.84 1.99 12.61
N GLU A 214 3.65 2.03 13.22
CA GLU A 214 3.26 1.15 14.31
C GLU A 214 1.96 0.40 13.98
N LEU A 215 1.99 -0.94 14.04
CA LEU A 215 0.85 -1.79 13.66
C LEU A 215 -0.41 -1.50 14.46
N HIS A 216 -0.29 -1.22 15.77
CA HIS A 216 -1.46 -0.96 16.62
C HIS A 216 -2.25 0.26 16.16
N ARG A 217 -1.61 1.27 15.53
CA ARG A 217 -2.30 2.45 15.01
C ARG A 217 -3.30 2.09 13.90
N ILE A 218 -2.94 1.10 13.05
CA ILE A 218 -3.87 0.57 12.04
C ILE A 218 -5.04 -0.13 12.73
N VAL A 219 -4.77 -0.94 13.77
CA VAL A 219 -5.81 -1.65 14.52
C VAL A 219 -6.78 -0.67 15.18
N ASP A 220 -6.26 0.35 15.87
CA ASP A 220 -7.06 1.34 16.56
C ASP A 220 -7.96 2.13 15.59
N LEU A 221 -7.39 2.57 14.45
CA LEU A 221 -8.17 3.23 13.40
C LEU A 221 -9.26 2.31 12.85
N MET A 222 -8.93 1.07 12.50
CA MET A 222 -9.88 0.09 11.98
C MET A 222 -11.01 -0.20 12.98
N TYR A 223 -10.69 -0.28 14.27
CA TYR A 223 -11.69 -0.43 15.32
C TYR A 223 -12.62 0.78 15.39
N LEU A 224 -12.06 1.99 15.38
CA LEU A 224 -12.83 3.24 15.41
C LEU A 224 -13.79 3.36 14.20
N MET A 225 -13.34 2.98 13.00
CA MET A 225 -14.14 3.02 11.77
C MET A 225 -15.40 2.12 11.82
N ARG A 226 -15.50 1.17 12.77
CA ARG A 226 -16.70 0.34 12.95
C ARG A 226 -17.88 1.09 13.54
N TYR A 227 -17.66 2.26 14.13
CA TYR A 227 -18.71 3.09 14.77
C TYR A 227 -19.31 4.16 13.85
N THR A 228 -18.96 4.17 12.57
CA THR A 228 -19.48 5.13 11.59
C THR A 228 -20.64 4.56 10.77
N GLU A 229 -21.54 5.43 10.27
CA GLU A 229 -22.64 5.02 9.37
C GLU A 229 -22.11 4.33 8.10
N ALA A 230 -20.90 4.71 7.63
CA ALA A 230 -20.25 4.09 6.46
C ALA A 230 -20.10 2.58 6.58
N ARG A 231 -20.03 2.04 7.82
CA ARG A 231 -19.93 0.60 8.06
C ARG A 231 -21.15 -0.18 7.57
N HIS A 232 -22.34 0.40 7.62
CA HIS A 232 -23.57 -0.23 7.12
C HIS A 232 -23.58 -0.38 5.59
N HIS A 233 -22.71 0.37 4.90
CA HIS A 233 -22.61 0.38 3.45
C HIS A 233 -21.38 -0.38 2.92
N VAL A 234 -20.92 -1.39 3.66
CA VAL A 234 -19.89 -2.35 3.25
C VAL A 234 -20.50 -3.74 3.33
N ARG A 235 -20.60 -4.42 2.18
CA ARG A 235 -21.14 -5.77 2.04
C ARG A 235 -20.08 -6.84 2.20
N GLU A 236 -18.87 -6.57 1.71
CA GLU A 236 -17.74 -7.49 1.73
C GLU A 236 -16.45 -6.71 2.05
N GLU A 237 -15.59 -7.28 2.88
CA GLU A 237 -14.37 -6.61 3.37
C GLU A 237 -13.27 -7.64 3.72
N ILE A 238 -13.16 -8.71 2.98
CA ILE A 238 -12.15 -9.76 3.16
C ILE A 238 -11.55 -10.17 1.81
N PRO A 239 -10.32 -10.72 1.78
CA PRO A 239 -9.41 -11.03 2.89
C PRO A 239 -8.58 -9.84 3.34
N PHE A 240 -8.05 -9.87 4.57
CA PHE A 240 -7.02 -8.94 5.04
C PHE A 240 -5.63 -9.55 4.85
N HIS A 241 -4.71 -8.76 4.31
CA HIS A 241 -3.29 -9.09 4.19
C HIS A 241 -2.48 -8.02 4.92
N THR A 242 -2.05 -8.36 6.13
CA THR A 242 -1.23 -7.49 6.97
C THR A 242 0.20 -7.97 6.94
N GLY A 243 1.17 -7.06 6.84
CA GLY A 243 2.57 -7.42 6.77
C GLY A 243 3.50 -6.31 7.23
N ARG A 244 4.73 -6.70 7.57
CA ARG A 244 5.82 -5.79 7.87
C ARG A 244 6.67 -5.57 6.60
N ARG A 245 6.97 -4.32 6.31
CA ARG A 245 7.87 -3.98 5.21
C ARG A 245 9.28 -4.47 5.53
N VAL A 246 9.89 -5.15 4.58
CA VAL A 246 11.31 -5.51 4.63
C VAL A 246 12.11 -4.58 3.74
N LYS A 247 13.39 -4.46 4.01
CA LYS A 247 14.29 -3.56 3.29
C LYS A 247 14.40 -3.94 1.81
N ASP A 248 14.54 -5.23 1.54
CA ASP A 248 14.70 -5.77 0.19
C ASP A 248 14.31 -7.25 0.13
N VAL A 249 14.40 -7.84 -1.05
CA VAL A 249 14.05 -9.25 -1.26
C VAL A 249 15.01 -10.22 -0.57
N ALA A 250 16.24 -9.81 -0.25
CA ALA A 250 17.18 -10.66 0.48
C ALA A 250 16.74 -10.81 1.95
N GLU A 251 16.34 -9.71 2.59
CA GLU A 251 15.75 -9.77 3.95
C GLU A 251 14.48 -10.63 3.95
N LEU A 252 13.62 -10.49 2.93
CA LEU A 252 12.44 -11.34 2.79
C LEU A 252 12.81 -12.82 2.76
N ILE A 253 13.67 -13.23 1.81
CA ILE A 253 14.03 -14.64 1.62
C ILE A 253 14.69 -15.23 2.88
N ALA A 254 15.40 -14.41 3.66
CA ALA A 254 16.03 -14.87 4.89
C ALA A 254 15.04 -15.28 5.98
N VAL A 255 13.84 -14.70 6.01
CA VAL A 255 12.81 -14.96 7.04
C VAL A 255 11.70 -15.92 6.57
N LEU A 256 11.56 -16.17 5.27
CA LEU A 256 10.57 -17.09 4.72
C LEU A 256 10.80 -18.55 5.21
N PRO A 257 9.71 -19.35 5.36
CA PRO A 257 9.78 -20.74 5.84
C PRO A 257 10.51 -21.70 4.87
#